data_bd1d4e38150fa83bfd9f6e8300a31755
#
_entry.id   bd1d4e38150fa83bfd9f6e8300a31755
#
_cell.length_a   1.000
_cell.length_b   1.000
_cell.length_c   1.000
_cell.angle_alpha   90.00
_cell.angle_beta   90.00
_cell.angle_gamma   90.00
#
_symmetry.space_group_name_H-M   'P 1'
#
loop_
_entity.id
_entity.type
_entity.pdbx_description
1 polymer ?
#
loop_
_entity_poly.entity_id
_entity_poly.type
_entity_poly.pdbx_seq_one_letter_code
_entity_poly.pdbx_strand_id
1 'polypeptide(L)'
;MNPKTLDHVAFWVADRDTIADFATSHLGMHVIDRTDRFTLVGSDARRGKLTFFDAEGPRERGALKHVALRVSDLDEAVGRLPGDGDAYFDVAEGVRIGLVEAPTDVEYDLDHVALYASDPEAAAASYEELGFTAAEPGPSGEPRLEVGGAFVELHPGEPSDPERPLLNHIAVLVDSADEHLAEAQDAGVEVDDVVDAPNTYAVFLRGPDRVRIEYVEHKPTFSLT
;
A
#
# COMPACT_ATOMS: atom_id res chain seq x y z
N MET A 1 -8.41 -13.28 -11.19
CA MET A 1 -8.21 -12.71 -9.83
C MET A 1 -9.22 -11.60 -9.61
N ASN A 2 -9.74 -11.42 -8.39
CA ASN A 2 -10.78 -10.43 -8.11
C ASN A 2 -10.57 -9.80 -6.71
N PRO A 3 -9.56 -8.92 -6.54
CA PRO A 3 -9.34 -8.22 -5.29
C PRO A 3 -10.49 -7.25 -5.00
N LYS A 4 -10.81 -7.05 -3.71
CA LYS A 4 -11.95 -6.25 -3.27
C LYS A 4 -11.60 -4.80 -2.95
N THR A 5 -10.48 -4.58 -2.30
CA THR A 5 -10.04 -3.25 -1.86
C THR A 5 -8.55 -3.27 -1.54
N LEU A 6 -7.94 -2.12 -1.54
CA LEU A 6 -6.60 -1.91 -1.01
C LEU A 6 -6.67 -2.07 0.52
N ASP A 7 -5.98 -3.07 1.06
CA ASP A 7 -6.02 -3.40 2.49
C ASP A 7 -4.99 -2.62 3.29
N HIS A 8 -3.72 -2.68 2.87
CA HIS A 8 -2.63 -1.92 3.49
C HIS A 8 -1.44 -1.74 2.54
N VAL A 9 -0.55 -0.82 2.92
CA VAL A 9 0.75 -0.65 2.27
C VAL A 9 1.85 -0.90 3.29
N ALA A 10 2.82 -1.72 2.95
CA ALA A 10 3.89 -2.12 3.83
C ALA A 10 5.26 -1.58 3.39
N PHE A 11 6.08 -1.23 4.36
CA PHE A 11 7.39 -0.63 4.17
C PHE A 11 8.48 -1.38 4.95
N TRP A 12 9.71 -1.39 4.42
CA TRP A 12 10.92 -1.74 5.14
C TRP A 12 11.59 -0.46 5.65
N VAL A 13 11.65 -0.25 6.96
CA VAL A 13 12.21 0.96 7.59
C VAL A 13 13.14 0.61 8.75
N ALA A 14 14.15 1.44 9.01
CA ALA A 14 15.09 1.21 10.10
C ALA A 14 14.54 1.71 11.45
N ASP A 15 13.71 2.75 11.43
CA ASP A 15 13.09 3.34 12.63
C ASP A 15 11.56 3.37 12.48
N ARG A 16 10.94 2.20 12.64
CA ARG A 16 9.48 2.04 12.54
C ARG A 16 8.72 2.83 13.60
N ASP A 17 9.34 3.03 14.78
CA ASP A 17 8.68 3.73 15.89
C ASP A 17 8.51 5.20 15.58
N THR A 18 9.53 5.89 15.06
CA THR A 18 9.43 7.29 14.62
C THR A 18 8.34 7.47 13.56
N ILE A 19 8.22 6.55 12.59
CA ILE A 19 7.22 6.68 11.53
C ILE A 19 5.81 6.36 12.05
N ALA A 20 5.66 5.35 12.90
CA ALA A 20 4.39 5.02 13.54
C ALA A 20 3.92 6.14 14.48
N ASP A 21 4.83 6.76 15.23
CA ASP A 21 4.53 7.90 16.11
C ASP A 21 4.07 9.12 15.28
N PHE A 22 4.67 9.35 14.10
CA PHE A 22 4.19 10.39 13.19
C PHE A 22 2.74 10.09 12.73
N ALA A 23 2.48 8.88 12.28
CA ALA A 23 1.15 8.48 11.81
C ALA A 23 0.08 8.61 12.89
N THR A 24 0.39 8.22 14.14
CA THR A 24 -0.54 8.33 15.27
C THR A 24 -0.71 9.76 15.78
N SER A 25 0.30 10.62 15.64
CA SER A 25 0.24 12.00 16.14
C SER A 25 -0.38 12.98 15.15
N HIS A 26 -0.23 12.73 13.83
CA HIS A 26 -0.57 13.71 12.80
C HIS A 26 -1.58 13.19 11.76
N LEU A 27 -1.75 11.86 11.60
CA LEU A 27 -2.63 11.27 10.58
C LEU A 27 -3.86 10.58 11.19
N GLY A 28 -4.23 10.89 12.45
CA GLY A 28 -5.43 10.33 13.09
C GLY A 28 -5.44 8.80 13.19
N MET A 29 -4.30 8.14 12.98
CA MET A 29 -4.18 6.70 13.07
C MET A 29 -3.91 6.24 14.51
N HIS A 30 -4.13 4.95 14.77
CA HIS A 30 -3.73 4.30 16.01
C HIS A 30 -2.93 3.02 15.72
N VAL A 31 -2.21 2.52 16.73
CA VAL A 31 -1.50 1.24 16.61
C VAL A 31 -2.53 0.12 16.72
N ILE A 32 -2.72 -0.62 15.62
CA ILE A 32 -3.65 -1.77 15.54
C ILE A 32 -2.97 -3.04 16.04
N ASP A 33 -1.70 -3.24 15.65
CA ASP A 33 -0.90 -4.37 16.09
C ASP A 33 0.59 -4.00 16.15
N ARG A 34 1.30 -4.56 17.12
CA ARG A 34 2.75 -4.39 17.26
C ARG A 34 3.39 -5.71 17.67
N THR A 35 4.30 -6.16 16.85
CA THR A 35 5.09 -7.38 17.08
C THR A 35 6.57 -7.06 17.09
N ASP A 36 7.40 -8.07 17.34
CA ASP A 36 8.87 -7.94 17.22
C ASP A 36 9.31 -7.63 15.77
N ARG A 37 8.46 -7.88 14.77
CA ARG A 37 8.80 -7.79 13.34
C ARG A 37 8.20 -6.58 12.64
N PHE A 38 7.05 -6.07 13.10
CA PHE A 38 6.35 -4.96 12.45
C PHE A 38 5.50 -4.16 13.43
N THR A 39 5.14 -2.94 13.03
CA THR A 39 4.08 -2.13 13.61
C THR A 39 3.03 -1.84 12.53
N LEU A 40 1.77 -2.18 12.79
CA LEU A 40 0.61 -1.88 11.96
C LEU A 40 -0.13 -0.70 12.58
N VAL A 41 -0.31 0.36 11.80
CA VAL A 41 -1.12 1.53 12.17
C VAL A 41 -2.26 1.72 11.17
N GLY A 42 -3.33 2.39 11.55
CA GLY A 42 -4.43 2.71 10.65
C GLY A 42 -5.55 3.46 11.33
N SER A 43 -6.54 3.88 10.54
CA SER A 43 -7.78 4.49 11.05
C SER A 43 -8.68 3.43 11.69
N ASP A 44 -8.71 2.24 11.13
CA ASP A 44 -9.28 1.03 11.75
C ASP A 44 -8.57 -0.23 11.23
N ALA A 45 -8.88 -1.39 11.83
CA ALA A 45 -8.25 -2.66 11.48
C ALA A 45 -8.59 -3.20 10.08
N ARG A 46 -9.49 -2.56 9.35
CA ARG A 46 -9.95 -2.97 8.03
C ARG A 46 -9.61 -1.99 6.92
N ARG A 47 -9.28 -0.72 7.27
CA ARG A 47 -9.06 0.34 6.29
C ARG A 47 -7.98 1.33 6.73
N GLY A 48 -7.38 2.00 5.74
CA GLY A 48 -6.42 3.07 5.96
C GLY A 48 -5.17 2.62 6.70
N LYS A 49 -4.62 1.44 6.36
CA LYS A 49 -3.54 0.82 7.12
C LYS A 49 -2.17 0.98 6.47
N LEU A 50 -1.16 1.23 7.31
CA LEU A 50 0.25 1.21 6.95
C LEU A 50 0.99 0.22 7.86
N THR A 51 1.87 -0.59 7.29
CA THR A 51 2.66 -1.57 8.03
C THR A 51 4.14 -1.25 7.90
N PHE A 52 4.85 -1.14 9.02
CA PHE A 52 6.27 -0.85 9.06
C PHE A 52 7.03 -2.07 9.59
N PHE A 53 7.81 -2.71 8.72
CA PHE A 53 8.69 -3.83 9.05
C PHE A 53 10.10 -3.34 9.35
N ASP A 54 10.79 -3.98 10.29
CA ASP A 54 12.17 -3.66 10.63
C ASP A 54 13.14 -3.94 9.48
N ALA A 55 14.01 -2.98 9.21
CA ALA A 55 15.14 -3.10 8.31
C ALA A 55 16.44 -2.70 9.01
N GLU A 56 17.59 -3.23 8.55
CA GLU A 56 18.91 -2.92 9.13
C GLU A 56 19.40 -1.49 8.81
N GLY A 57 18.68 -0.73 7.99
CA GLY A 57 19.02 0.64 7.60
C GLY A 57 18.05 1.15 6.56
N PRO A 58 18.14 2.47 6.21
CA PRO A 58 17.30 3.07 5.17
C PRO A 58 17.38 2.30 3.87
N ARG A 59 16.25 2.19 3.18
CA ARG A 59 16.12 1.42 1.94
C ARG A 59 16.00 2.33 0.72
N GLU A 60 16.46 1.85 -0.44
CA GLU A 60 16.14 2.49 -1.70
C GLU A 60 14.63 2.39 -1.97
N ARG A 61 14.07 3.40 -2.61
CA ARG A 61 12.62 3.47 -2.85
C ARG A 61 12.07 2.34 -3.72
N GLY A 62 12.90 1.74 -4.58
CA GLY A 62 12.42 0.81 -5.59
C GLY A 62 11.48 1.52 -6.56
N ALA A 63 10.31 0.95 -6.78
CA ALA A 63 9.27 1.54 -7.61
C ALA A 63 8.45 2.63 -6.88
N LEU A 64 8.53 2.76 -5.55
CA LEU A 64 7.67 3.66 -4.79
C LEU A 64 7.92 5.14 -5.10
N LYS A 65 6.86 5.85 -5.50
CA LYS A 65 6.83 7.32 -5.60
C LYS A 65 6.27 7.94 -4.31
N HIS A 66 5.07 7.57 -3.91
CA HIS A 66 4.42 7.94 -2.64
C HIS A 66 3.19 7.06 -2.36
N VAL A 67 2.66 7.15 -1.14
CA VAL A 67 1.34 6.65 -0.78
C VAL A 67 0.45 7.85 -0.46
N ALA A 68 -0.77 7.90 -1.01
CA ALA A 68 -1.74 8.94 -0.69
C ALA A 68 -2.87 8.40 0.18
N LEU A 69 -3.26 9.22 1.13
CA LEU A 69 -4.40 9.01 2.01
C LEU A 69 -5.52 9.99 1.63
N ARG A 70 -6.75 9.50 1.53
CA ARG A 70 -7.91 10.36 1.37
C ARG A 70 -8.43 10.85 2.71
N VAL A 71 -8.84 12.10 2.72
CA VAL A 71 -9.43 12.80 3.87
C VAL A 71 -10.69 13.54 3.41
N SER A 72 -11.65 13.74 4.32
CA SER A 72 -12.88 14.46 3.99
C SER A 72 -12.71 16.00 3.99
N ASP A 73 -11.67 16.52 4.65
CA ASP A 73 -11.30 17.93 4.74
C ASP A 73 -9.78 18.05 4.67
N LEU A 74 -9.29 18.49 3.52
CA LEU A 74 -7.85 18.60 3.26
C LEU A 74 -7.20 19.72 4.07
N ASP A 75 -7.88 20.86 4.22
CA ASP A 75 -7.34 21.99 4.95
C ASP A 75 -7.18 21.67 6.44
N GLU A 76 -8.15 20.97 7.03
CA GLU A 76 -8.07 20.48 8.41
C GLU A 76 -6.93 19.45 8.56
N ALA A 77 -6.84 18.47 7.66
CA ALA A 77 -5.83 17.43 7.73
C ALA A 77 -4.40 18.00 7.57
N VAL A 78 -4.19 18.91 6.62
CA VAL A 78 -2.92 19.62 6.41
C VAL A 78 -2.58 20.49 7.62
N GLY A 79 -3.57 21.14 8.25
CA GLY A 79 -3.36 21.94 9.45
C GLY A 79 -2.86 21.16 10.68
N ARG A 80 -2.96 19.83 10.68
CA ARG A 80 -2.43 18.93 11.73
C ARG A 80 -0.98 18.52 11.50
N LEU A 81 -0.45 18.74 10.27
CA LEU A 81 0.92 18.37 9.94
C LEU A 81 1.92 19.34 10.57
N PRO A 82 3.12 18.88 10.93
CA PRO A 82 4.20 19.77 11.35
C PRO A 82 4.75 20.56 10.13
N GLY A 83 5.00 21.85 10.29
CA GLY A 83 5.63 22.71 9.25
C GLY A 83 4.63 23.51 8.43
N ASP A 84 4.98 23.82 7.17
CA ASP A 84 4.29 24.81 6.33
C ASP A 84 3.09 24.24 5.53
N GLY A 85 2.65 23.01 5.83
CA GLY A 85 1.37 22.49 5.37
C GLY A 85 1.29 22.13 3.89
N ASP A 86 2.27 21.42 3.36
CA ASP A 86 2.14 20.79 2.03
C ASP A 86 1.32 19.50 2.12
N ALA A 87 0.39 19.30 1.18
CA ALA A 87 -0.39 18.07 1.07
C ALA A 87 0.47 16.83 0.74
N TYR A 88 1.69 17.01 0.22
CA TYR A 88 2.67 15.95 -0.02
C TYR A 88 3.95 16.22 0.77
N PHE A 89 4.29 15.32 1.69
CA PHE A 89 5.40 15.51 2.62
C PHE A 89 6.19 14.20 2.83
N ASP A 90 7.45 14.36 3.21
CA ASP A 90 8.31 13.24 3.60
C ASP A 90 8.25 13.07 5.13
N VAL A 91 7.95 11.86 5.60
CA VAL A 91 7.89 11.53 7.04
C VAL A 91 9.29 11.25 7.56
N ALA A 92 9.88 10.14 7.13
CA ALA A 92 11.25 9.72 7.41
C ALA A 92 11.67 8.65 6.41
N GLU A 93 12.98 8.41 6.27
CA GLU A 93 13.58 7.31 5.49
C GLU A 93 13.05 7.18 4.04
N GLY A 94 12.55 8.26 3.46
CA GLY A 94 11.98 8.26 2.11
C GLY A 94 10.50 7.84 2.02
N VAL A 95 9.86 7.55 3.15
CA VAL A 95 8.40 7.38 3.22
C VAL A 95 7.75 8.73 2.93
N ARG A 96 7.14 8.85 1.75
CA ARG A 96 6.43 10.04 1.30
C ARG A 96 4.94 9.79 1.29
N ILE A 97 4.20 10.65 1.99
CA ILE A 97 2.74 10.59 2.10
C ILE A 97 2.13 11.77 1.35
N GLY A 98 1.01 11.52 0.67
CA GLY A 98 0.13 12.53 0.10
C GLY A 98 -1.19 12.56 0.83
N LEU A 99 -1.84 13.73 0.91
CA LEU A 99 -3.23 13.87 1.34
C LEU A 99 -4.07 14.35 0.16
N VAL A 100 -5.22 13.71 -0.07
CA VAL A 100 -6.16 14.10 -1.13
C VAL A 100 -7.57 14.21 -0.56
N GLU A 101 -8.30 15.26 -0.95
CA GLU A 101 -9.69 15.41 -0.56
C GLU A 101 -10.58 14.49 -1.40
N ALA A 102 -11.22 13.55 -0.72
CA ALA A 102 -12.17 12.63 -1.33
C ALA A 102 -13.15 12.11 -0.28
N PRO A 103 -14.36 11.66 -0.66
CA PRO A 103 -15.29 11.07 0.29
C PRO A 103 -14.69 9.85 0.99
N THR A 104 -14.81 9.81 2.31
CA THR A 104 -14.37 8.70 3.15
C THR A 104 -15.24 8.61 4.40
N ASP A 105 -15.42 7.37 4.91
CA ASP A 105 -16.17 7.09 6.15
C ASP A 105 -15.26 7.00 7.38
N VAL A 106 -13.93 7.03 7.17
CA VAL A 106 -12.92 7.03 8.22
C VAL A 106 -12.07 8.28 8.12
N GLU A 107 -11.35 8.64 9.17
CA GLU A 107 -10.61 9.90 9.23
C GLU A 107 -9.52 9.97 8.14
N TYR A 108 -8.79 8.87 7.92
CA TYR A 108 -7.81 8.68 6.85
C TYR A 108 -8.00 7.31 6.23
N ASP A 109 -8.13 7.22 4.91
CA ASP A 109 -8.21 5.96 4.18
C ASP A 109 -7.17 5.93 3.06
N LEU A 110 -6.82 4.76 2.56
CA LEU A 110 -5.94 4.65 1.40
C LEU A 110 -6.64 5.18 0.14
N ASP A 111 -6.00 6.13 -0.53
CA ASP A 111 -6.45 6.63 -1.82
C ASP A 111 -5.71 5.97 -2.97
N HIS A 112 -4.39 6.14 -3.00
CA HIS A 112 -3.58 5.50 -4.03
C HIS A 112 -2.15 5.21 -3.58
N VAL A 113 -1.54 4.26 -4.29
CA VAL A 113 -0.10 4.02 -4.26
C VAL A 113 0.46 4.46 -5.61
N ALA A 114 1.26 5.50 -5.63
CA ALA A 114 1.94 5.96 -6.83
C ALA A 114 3.28 5.25 -7.00
N LEU A 115 3.49 4.66 -8.16
CA LEU A 115 4.67 3.90 -8.51
C LEU A 115 5.36 4.50 -9.75
N TYR A 116 6.67 4.42 -9.80
CA TYR A 116 7.42 4.58 -11.04
C TYR A 116 7.41 3.26 -11.80
N ALA A 117 7.21 3.33 -13.12
CA ALA A 117 7.28 2.21 -14.04
C ALA A 117 8.10 2.62 -15.27
N SER A 118 8.94 1.71 -15.76
CA SER A 118 9.73 1.93 -16.98
C SER A 118 8.85 2.02 -18.22
N ASP A 119 7.73 1.31 -18.23
CA ASP A 119 6.66 1.38 -19.23
C ASP A 119 5.30 1.35 -18.51
N PRO A 120 4.71 2.51 -18.19
CA PRO A 120 3.44 2.58 -17.46
C PRO A 120 2.27 1.86 -18.14
N GLU A 121 2.19 1.87 -19.47
CA GLU A 121 1.11 1.21 -20.20
C GLU A 121 1.25 -0.32 -20.16
N ALA A 122 2.46 -0.84 -20.33
CA ALA A 122 2.73 -2.28 -20.19
C ALA A 122 2.52 -2.75 -18.75
N ALA A 123 2.92 -1.94 -17.76
CA ALA A 123 2.67 -2.22 -16.36
C ALA A 123 1.17 -2.23 -16.05
N ALA A 124 0.40 -1.27 -16.60
CA ALA A 124 -1.06 -1.22 -16.44
C ALA A 124 -1.72 -2.52 -16.94
N ALA A 125 -1.38 -2.97 -18.14
CA ALA A 125 -1.90 -4.22 -18.68
C ALA A 125 -1.58 -5.43 -17.78
N SER A 126 -0.39 -5.46 -17.18
CA SER A 126 -0.01 -6.53 -16.26
C SER A 126 -0.78 -6.46 -14.93
N TYR A 127 -1.08 -5.26 -14.41
CA TYR A 127 -1.95 -5.11 -13.24
C TYR A 127 -3.39 -5.56 -13.53
N GLU A 128 -3.91 -5.34 -14.75
CA GLU A 128 -5.23 -5.87 -15.15
C GLU A 128 -5.26 -7.41 -15.12
N GLU A 129 -4.20 -8.08 -15.56
CA GLU A 129 -4.07 -9.54 -15.45
C GLU A 129 -4.04 -10.02 -13.98
N LEU A 130 -3.57 -9.18 -13.07
CA LEU A 130 -3.57 -9.40 -11.63
C LEU A 130 -4.90 -9.04 -10.95
N GLY A 131 -5.93 -8.67 -11.73
CA GLY A 131 -7.30 -8.44 -11.28
C GLY A 131 -7.63 -7.00 -10.89
N PHE A 132 -6.73 -6.04 -11.12
CA PHE A 132 -7.05 -4.62 -10.99
C PHE A 132 -7.85 -4.15 -12.22
N THR A 133 -8.60 -3.07 -12.08
CA THR A 133 -9.46 -2.57 -13.16
C THR A 133 -8.93 -1.24 -13.67
N ALA A 134 -8.75 -1.10 -15.00
CA ALA A 134 -8.38 0.18 -15.58
C ALA A 134 -9.40 1.26 -15.23
N ALA A 135 -8.93 2.43 -14.81
CA ALA A 135 -9.74 3.58 -14.43
C ALA A 135 -9.43 4.80 -15.29
N GLU A 136 -10.16 5.90 -15.09
CA GLU A 136 -9.81 7.18 -15.72
C GLU A 136 -8.40 7.59 -15.31
N PRO A 137 -7.59 8.07 -16.26
CA PRO A 137 -6.22 8.51 -15.97
C PRO A 137 -6.16 9.55 -14.85
N GLY A 138 -5.07 9.56 -14.13
CA GLY A 138 -4.80 10.53 -13.09
C GLY A 138 -4.62 11.97 -13.62
N PRO A 139 -4.43 12.94 -12.73
CA PRO A 139 -4.40 14.38 -13.09
C PRO A 139 -3.35 14.77 -14.12
N SER A 140 -2.23 14.02 -14.21
CA SER A 140 -1.16 14.25 -15.19
C SER A 140 -1.24 13.30 -16.40
N GLY A 141 -2.31 12.52 -16.51
CA GLY A 141 -2.50 11.53 -17.57
C GLY A 141 -1.88 10.16 -17.29
N GLU A 142 -1.44 9.92 -16.07
CA GLU A 142 -0.87 8.64 -15.63
C GLU A 142 -1.94 7.53 -15.60
N PRO A 143 -1.64 6.29 -16.05
CA PRO A 143 -2.53 5.16 -15.91
C PRO A 143 -2.89 4.90 -14.44
N ARG A 144 -4.17 4.63 -14.19
CA ARG A 144 -4.72 4.25 -12.89
C ARG A 144 -5.38 2.89 -12.95
N LEU A 145 -5.08 2.06 -11.99
CA LEU A 145 -5.66 0.74 -11.81
C LEU A 145 -6.45 0.74 -10.49
N GLU A 146 -7.76 0.59 -10.61
CA GLU A 146 -8.70 0.66 -9.48
C GLU A 146 -8.83 -0.68 -8.77
N VAL A 147 -8.91 -0.63 -7.44
CA VAL A 147 -9.28 -1.74 -6.57
C VAL A 147 -10.10 -1.22 -5.38
N GLY A 148 -11.41 -1.45 -5.39
CA GLY A 148 -12.33 -1.09 -4.31
C GLY A 148 -12.36 0.41 -3.95
N GLY A 149 -12.23 1.27 -4.95
CA GLY A 149 -12.24 2.73 -4.80
C GLY A 149 -10.89 3.35 -4.45
N ALA A 150 -9.83 2.55 -4.34
CA ALA A 150 -8.45 3.01 -4.26
C ALA A 150 -7.71 2.69 -5.57
N PHE A 151 -6.49 3.24 -5.75
CA PHE A 151 -5.79 3.13 -7.03
C PHE A 151 -4.31 2.74 -6.85
N VAL A 152 -3.76 2.07 -7.87
CA VAL A 152 -2.35 2.08 -8.19
C VAL A 152 -2.16 3.07 -9.34
N GLU A 153 -1.31 4.09 -9.18
CA GLU A 153 -0.96 5.07 -10.21
C GLU A 153 0.42 4.77 -10.77
N LEU A 154 0.57 4.77 -12.09
CA LEU A 154 1.80 4.42 -12.76
C LEU A 154 2.42 5.63 -13.46
N HIS A 155 3.54 6.12 -12.91
CA HIS A 155 4.27 7.26 -13.43
C HIS A 155 5.51 6.82 -14.20
N PRO A 156 5.85 7.48 -15.32
CA PRO A 156 7.06 7.15 -16.05
C PRO A 156 8.31 7.39 -15.20
N GLY A 157 9.21 6.41 -15.14
CA GLY A 157 10.45 6.47 -14.39
C GLY A 157 11.22 5.16 -14.46
N GLU A 158 12.45 5.17 -13.95
CA GLU A 158 13.31 3.99 -13.90
C GLU A 158 13.41 3.53 -12.43
N PRO A 159 12.57 2.59 -12.00
CA PRO A 159 12.63 2.07 -10.63
C PRO A 159 13.97 1.34 -10.40
N SER A 160 14.58 1.53 -9.23
CA SER A 160 15.68 0.67 -8.79
C SER A 160 15.12 -0.69 -8.34
N ASP A 161 15.94 -1.74 -8.49
CA ASP A 161 15.56 -3.13 -8.10
C ASP A 161 16.47 -3.68 -6.98
N PRO A 162 16.46 -3.09 -5.78
CA PRO A 162 17.18 -3.67 -4.66
C PRO A 162 16.47 -4.91 -4.15
N GLU A 163 17.21 -5.82 -3.50
CA GLU A 163 16.64 -7.06 -2.92
C GLU A 163 15.49 -6.78 -1.95
N ARG A 164 15.58 -5.68 -1.18
CA ARG A 164 14.55 -5.22 -0.24
C ARG A 164 14.37 -3.71 -0.39
N PRO A 165 13.47 -3.27 -1.30
CA PRO A 165 13.14 -1.86 -1.47
C PRO A 165 12.39 -1.30 -0.27
N LEU A 166 12.25 0.04 -0.20
CA LEU A 166 11.42 0.71 0.81
C LEU A 166 9.99 0.17 0.81
N LEU A 167 9.39 0.01 -0.38
CA LEU A 167 8.08 -0.64 -0.53
C LEU A 167 8.25 -2.15 -0.35
N ASN A 168 7.77 -2.68 0.77
CA ASN A 168 7.75 -4.13 1.01
C ASN A 168 6.69 -4.80 0.14
N HIS A 169 5.43 -4.33 0.21
CA HIS A 169 4.32 -4.81 -0.62
C HIS A 169 3.12 -3.86 -0.60
N ILE A 170 2.24 -4.07 -1.57
CA ILE A 170 0.88 -3.54 -1.61
C ILE A 170 -0.05 -4.70 -1.32
N ALA A 171 -0.91 -4.59 -0.30
CA ALA A 171 -1.85 -5.63 0.05
C ALA A 171 -3.26 -5.32 -0.44
N VAL A 172 -3.90 -6.30 -1.05
CA VAL A 172 -5.30 -6.25 -1.48
C VAL A 172 -6.12 -7.32 -0.77
N LEU A 173 -7.29 -6.94 -0.25
CA LEU A 173 -8.20 -7.86 0.42
C LEU A 173 -8.89 -8.76 -0.60
N VAL A 174 -8.98 -10.06 -0.29
CA VAL A 174 -9.67 -11.05 -1.11
C VAL A 174 -10.60 -11.93 -0.24
N ASP A 175 -11.53 -12.63 -0.89
CA ASP A 175 -12.39 -13.62 -0.22
C ASP A 175 -11.65 -14.92 0.09
N SER A 176 -10.78 -15.35 -0.82
CA SER A 176 -10.01 -16.59 -0.72
C SER A 176 -8.63 -16.41 -1.32
N ALA A 177 -7.61 -16.46 -0.48
CA ALA A 177 -6.23 -16.42 -0.94
C ALA A 177 -5.82 -17.73 -1.64
N ASP A 178 -6.40 -18.87 -1.27
CA ASP A 178 -6.17 -20.15 -1.95
C ASP A 178 -6.66 -20.15 -3.41
N GLU A 179 -7.82 -19.53 -3.69
CA GLU A 179 -8.32 -19.39 -5.06
C GLU A 179 -7.37 -18.53 -5.89
N HIS A 180 -6.87 -17.43 -5.33
CA HIS A 180 -5.91 -16.56 -6.01
C HIS A 180 -4.56 -17.24 -6.22
N LEU A 181 -4.11 -18.10 -5.28
CA LEU A 181 -2.92 -18.93 -5.48
C LEU A 181 -3.08 -19.88 -6.67
N ALA A 182 -4.21 -20.56 -6.76
CA ALA A 182 -4.49 -21.47 -7.87
C ALA A 182 -4.55 -20.73 -9.21
N GLU A 183 -5.26 -19.59 -9.27
CA GLU A 183 -5.33 -18.74 -10.48
C GLU A 183 -3.95 -18.22 -10.91
N ALA A 184 -3.10 -17.78 -9.95
CA ALA A 184 -1.75 -17.33 -10.24
C ALA A 184 -0.88 -18.46 -10.81
N GLN A 185 -0.97 -19.66 -10.24
CA GLN A 185 -0.25 -20.84 -10.73
C GLN A 185 -0.69 -21.25 -12.15
N ASP A 186 -2.00 -21.23 -12.41
CA ASP A 186 -2.56 -21.55 -13.72
C ASP A 186 -2.18 -20.51 -14.78
N ALA A 187 -2.07 -19.24 -14.40
CA ALA A 187 -1.63 -18.15 -15.26
C ALA A 187 -0.10 -18.06 -15.41
N GLY A 188 0.68 -18.83 -14.64
CA GLY A 188 2.14 -18.79 -14.64
C GLY A 188 2.72 -17.52 -14.01
N VAL A 189 1.97 -16.85 -13.14
CA VAL A 189 2.45 -15.69 -12.35
C VAL A 189 3.40 -16.18 -11.26
N GLU A 190 4.50 -15.46 -11.05
CA GLU A 190 5.49 -15.80 -10.02
C GLU A 190 4.88 -15.64 -8.61
N VAL A 191 4.81 -16.76 -7.88
CA VAL A 191 4.44 -16.78 -6.46
C VAL A 191 5.72 -16.58 -5.63
N ASP A 192 5.77 -15.47 -4.87
CA ASP A 192 6.93 -15.11 -4.06
C ASP A 192 6.88 -15.75 -2.66
N ASP A 193 5.71 -15.79 -2.03
CA ASP A 193 5.54 -16.34 -0.68
C ASP A 193 4.06 -16.72 -0.41
N VAL A 194 3.84 -17.58 0.58
CA VAL A 194 2.53 -17.91 1.14
C VAL A 194 2.63 -17.89 2.66
N VAL A 195 1.82 -17.06 3.32
CA VAL A 195 1.89 -16.84 4.77
C VAL A 195 0.57 -17.20 5.44
N ASP A 196 0.62 -18.13 6.38
CA ASP A 196 -0.49 -18.51 7.25
C ASP A 196 -0.27 -17.95 8.67
N ALA A 197 -0.86 -16.79 8.95
CA ALA A 197 -0.78 -16.09 10.23
C ALA A 197 -2.06 -16.30 11.07
N PRO A 198 -2.06 -15.98 12.37
CA PRO A 198 -3.25 -16.16 13.24
C PRO A 198 -4.52 -15.45 12.75
N ASN A 199 -4.38 -14.25 12.19
CA ASN A 199 -5.50 -13.41 11.74
C ASN A 199 -5.73 -13.45 10.23
N THR A 200 -4.71 -13.79 9.44
CA THR A 200 -4.74 -13.67 7.98
C THR A 200 -4.15 -14.89 7.31
N TYR A 201 -4.56 -15.12 6.08
CA TYR A 201 -3.89 -15.99 5.13
C TYR A 201 -3.57 -15.19 3.88
N ALA A 202 -2.35 -15.25 3.39
CA ALA A 202 -1.88 -14.36 2.35
C ALA A 202 -1.00 -15.06 1.30
N VAL A 203 -1.17 -14.65 0.05
CA VAL A 203 -0.34 -15.05 -1.09
C VAL A 203 0.33 -13.83 -1.67
N PHE A 204 1.65 -13.90 -1.81
CA PHE A 204 2.46 -12.82 -2.39
C PHE A 204 2.82 -13.16 -3.82
N LEU A 205 2.50 -12.26 -4.75
CA LEU A 205 2.83 -12.38 -6.17
C LEU A 205 3.82 -11.29 -6.58
N ARG A 206 4.60 -11.56 -7.63
CA ARG A 206 5.45 -10.55 -8.28
C ARG A 206 4.70 -9.88 -9.40
N GLY A 207 4.38 -8.61 -9.20
CA GLY A 207 3.83 -7.73 -10.22
C GLY A 207 4.91 -7.05 -11.07
N PRO A 208 4.49 -6.08 -11.92
CA PRO A 208 5.40 -5.28 -12.74
C PRO A 208 6.48 -4.58 -11.90
N ASP A 209 7.63 -4.34 -12.51
CA ASP A 209 8.79 -3.72 -11.85
C ASP A 209 9.13 -4.36 -10.49
N ARG A 210 8.86 -5.68 -10.36
CA ARG A 210 9.07 -6.53 -9.18
C ARG A 210 8.35 -6.07 -7.91
N VAL A 211 7.32 -5.24 -8.04
CA VAL A 211 6.47 -4.86 -6.92
C VAL A 211 5.79 -6.10 -6.35
N ARG A 212 5.92 -6.30 -5.04
CA ARG A 212 5.21 -7.36 -4.33
C ARG A 212 3.76 -6.98 -4.12
N ILE A 213 2.84 -7.87 -4.48
CA ILE A 213 1.40 -7.70 -4.25
C ILE A 213 0.95 -8.83 -3.35
N GLU A 214 0.38 -8.49 -2.20
CA GLU A 214 -0.21 -9.43 -1.26
C GLU A 214 -1.71 -9.56 -1.49
N TYR A 215 -2.19 -10.78 -1.73
CA TYR A 215 -3.61 -11.12 -1.72
C TYR A 215 -3.94 -11.68 -0.34
N VAL A 216 -4.51 -10.83 0.53
CA VAL A 216 -4.76 -11.16 1.93
C VAL A 216 -6.22 -11.50 2.18
N GLU A 217 -6.44 -12.65 2.81
CA GLU A 217 -7.72 -13.08 3.35
C GLU A 217 -7.74 -12.84 4.86
N HIS A 218 -8.74 -12.11 5.36
CA HIS A 218 -8.98 -12.02 6.80
C HIS A 218 -9.71 -13.29 7.26
N LYS A 219 -9.07 -14.06 8.12
CA LYS A 219 -9.64 -15.29 8.66
C LYS A 219 -10.91 -15.00 9.47
N PRO A 220 -11.82 -15.99 9.63
CA PRO A 220 -13.00 -15.86 10.52
C PRO A 220 -12.63 -15.49 11.96
N THR A 221 -11.39 -15.78 12.38
CA THR A 221 -10.81 -15.46 13.70
C THR A 221 -10.17 -14.08 13.76
N PHE A 222 -10.27 -13.26 12.69
CA PHE A 222 -9.69 -11.92 12.65
C PHE A 222 -10.20 -11.07 13.83
N SER A 223 -9.29 -10.67 14.71
CA SER A 223 -9.58 -10.04 16.00
C SER A 223 -8.91 -8.68 16.21
N LEU A 224 -8.23 -8.15 15.18
CA LEU A 224 -7.63 -6.81 15.23
C LEU A 224 -8.72 -5.72 15.23
N THR A 225 -8.51 -4.67 15.99
CA THR A 225 -9.46 -3.54 16.13
C THR A 225 -8.77 -2.21 15.93
#